data_1b5cfc33f6cd2b01c3b3542d3ca4d9c4
#
_entry.id   1b5cfc33f6cd2b01c3b3542d3ca4d9c4
#
_cell.length_a   1.000
_cell.length_b   1.000
_cell.length_c   1.000
_cell.angle_alpha   90.00
_cell.angle_beta   90.00
_cell.angle_gamma   90.00
#
_symmetry.space_group_name_H-M   'P 1'
#
loop_
_entity.id
_entity.type
_entity.pdbx_description
1 polymer ?
#
loop_
_entity_poly.entity_id
_entity_poly.type
_entity_poly.pdbx_seq_one_letter_code
_entity_poly.pdbx_strand_id
1 'polypeptide(L)'
;MIPMGIVRQRRRTETRVLLVEAGLRVFAERGIELATLDEVADAAGFTKGAIYRQFPSKGAFLLSLFEQYAAVARAGPGARQATWFLPLTIQFAAQAMRDPLLRRRFAIVLGEASEGGTPEGDLLKALARVLRPSPAPPPPPAA
;
A
#
# COMPACT_ATOMS: atom_id res chain seq x y z
N MET A 1 -33.07 0.91 -15.61
CA MET A 1 -32.04 0.18 -16.37
C MET A 1 -30.67 0.77 -16.01
N ILE A 2 -29.81 -0.02 -15.42
CA ILE A 2 -28.48 0.45 -15.01
C ILE A 2 -27.55 0.42 -16.23
N PRO A 3 -26.85 1.53 -16.57
CA PRO A 3 -25.90 1.54 -17.68
C PRO A 3 -24.80 0.48 -17.52
N MET A 4 -24.44 -0.21 -18.60
CA MET A 4 -23.40 -1.25 -18.61
C MET A 4 -22.06 -0.78 -18.06
N GLY A 5 -21.72 0.49 -18.23
CA GLY A 5 -20.51 1.10 -17.68
C GLY A 5 -20.48 1.09 -16.15
N ILE A 6 -21.60 1.40 -15.50
CA ILE A 6 -21.71 1.39 -14.02
C ILE A 6 -21.59 -0.04 -13.49
N VAL A 7 -22.19 -1.03 -14.14
CA VAL A 7 -22.09 -2.44 -13.74
C VAL A 7 -20.64 -2.95 -13.84
N ARG A 8 -19.92 -2.59 -14.91
CA ARG A 8 -18.50 -2.95 -15.08
C ARG A 8 -17.64 -2.30 -14.01
N GLN A 9 -17.85 -1.05 -13.71
CA GLN A 9 -17.12 -0.31 -12.68
C GLN A 9 -17.34 -0.94 -11.29
N ARG A 10 -18.58 -1.26 -10.95
CA ARG A 10 -18.92 -1.93 -9.69
C ARG A 10 -18.22 -3.28 -9.55
N ARG A 11 -18.25 -4.13 -10.58
CA ARG A 11 -17.55 -5.42 -10.59
C ARG A 11 -16.04 -5.26 -10.41
N ARG A 12 -15.44 -4.27 -11.06
CA ARG A 12 -14.02 -3.96 -10.89
C ARG A 12 -13.68 -3.59 -9.46
N THR A 13 -14.49 -2.76 -8.84
CA THR A 13 -14.31 -2.33 -7.46
C THR A 13 -14.46 -3.50 -6.49
N GLU A 14 -15.46 -4.34 -6.68
CA GLU A 14 -15.69 -5.54 -5.86
C GLU A 14 -14.52 -6.53 -5.99
N THR A 15 -14.05 -6.79 -7.20
CA THR A 15 -12.89 -7.65 -7.45
C THR A 15 -11.63 -7.09 -6.77
N ARG A 16 -11.41 -5.79 -6.86
CA ARG A 16 -10.27 -5.13 -6.24
C ARG A 16 -10.28 -5.29 -4.73
N VAL A 17 -11.42 -5.10 -4.08
CA VAL A 17 -11.58 -5.29 -2.63
C VAL A 17 -11.25 -6.71 -2.22
N LEU A 18 -11.79 -7.71 -2.91
CA LEU A 18 -11.53 -9.13 -2.62
C LEU A 18 -10.06 -9.51 -2.80
N LEU A 19 -9.40 -8.99 -3.83
CA LEU A 19 -7.98 -9.20 -4.06
C LEU A 19 -7.13 -8.55 -2.96
N VAL A 20 -7.45 -7.34 -2.53
CA VAL A 20 -6.73 -6.65 -1.46
C VAL A 20 -6.90 -7.37 -0.12
N GLU A 21 -8.10 -7.83 0.22
CA GLU A 21 -8.35 -8.62 1.43
C GLU A 21 -7.56 -9.93 1.45
N ALA A 22 -7.55 -10.66 0.34
CA ALA A 22 -6.77 -11.89 0.21
C ALA A 22 -5.27 -11.61 0.27
N GLY A 23 -4.81 -10.55 -0.39
CA GLY A 23 -3.42 -10.12 -0.39
C GLY A 23 -2.92 -9.77 1.00
N LEU A 24 -3.74 -9.12 1.77
CA LEU A 24 -3.46 -8.77 3.14
C LEU A 24 -3.07 -10.00 3.98
N ARG A 25 -3.85 -11.08 3.86
CA ARG A 25 -3.59 -12.35 4.55
C ARG A 25 -2.32 -13.03 4.02
N VAL A 26 -2.17 -13.12 2.71
CA VAL A 26 -1.01 -13.77 2.08
C VAL A 26 0.29 -13.06 2.44
N PHE A 27 0.31 -11.73 2.36
CA PHE A 27 1.50 -10.95 2.71
C PHE A 27 1.79 -10.95 4.21
N ALA A 28 0.76 -10.98 5.07
CA ALA A 28 0.95 -11.10 6.52
C ALA A 28 1.57 -12.45 6.92
N GLU A 29 1.18 -13.53 6.26
CA GLU A 29 1.68 -14.87 6.56
C GLU A 29 3.07 -15.12 5.99
N ARG A 30 3.35 -14.67 4.78
CA ARG A 30 4.58 -15.01 4.04
C ARG A 30 5.61 -13.90 3.99
N GLY A 31 5.23 -12.67 4.32
CA GLY A 31 6.07 -11.49 4.13
C GLY A 31 6.10 -10.99 2.68
N ILE A 32 6.58 -9.76 2.51
CA ILE A 32 6.54 -9.07 1.22
C ILE A 32 7.49 -9.70 0.20
N GLU A 33 8.66 -10.20 0.62
CA GLU A 33 9.62 -10.76 -0.31
C GLU A 33 9.16 -12.09 -0.91
N LEU A 34 8.59 -12.97 -0.11
CA LEU A 34 8.23 -14.33 -0.51
C LEU A 34 6.85 -14.43 -1.16
N ALA A 35 5.90 -13.61 -0.73
CA ALA A 35 4.55 -13.64 -1.27
C ALA A 35 4.51 -13.13 -2.72
N THR A 36 3.68 -13.76 -3.54
CA THR A 36 3.49 -13.43 -4.95
C THR A 36 2.06 -13.02 -5.25
N LEU A 37 1.86 -12.24 -6.32
CA LEU A 37 0.52 -11.90 -6.79
C LEU A 37 -0.26 -13.12 -7.27
N ASP A 38 0.42 -14.15 -7.76
CA ASP A 38 -0.21 -15.42 -8.13
C ASP A 38 -0.85 -16.10 -6.93
N GLU A 39 -0.17 -16.12 -5.79
CA GLU A 39 -0.72 -16.65 -4.53
C GLU A 39 -1.92 -15.85 -4.04
N VAL A 40 -1.88 -14.53 -4.22
CA VAL A 40 -3.01 -13.66 -3.88
C VAL A 40 -4.23 -13.98 -4.76
N ALA A 41 -4.03 -14.13 -6.06
CA ALA A 41 -5.10 -14.50 -6.99
C ALA A 41 -5.72 -15.84 -6.61
N ASP A 42 -4.90 -16.86 -6.35
CA ASP A 42 -5.35 -18.19 -5.91
C ASP A 42 -6.15 -18.11 -4.61
N ALA A 43 -5.66 -17.38 -3.61
CA ALA A 43 -6.35 -17.21 -2.33
C ALA A 43 -7.69 -16.48 -2.47
N ALA A 44 -7.82 -15.58 -3.44
CA ALA A 44 -9.05 -14.84 -3.72
C ALA A 44 -10.01 -15.59 -4.65
N GLY A 45 -9.60 -16.71 -5.25
CA GLY A 45 -10.39 -17.45 -6.22
C GLY A 45 -10.43 -16.81 -7.62
N PHE A 46 -9.41 -16.02 -7.97
CA PHE A 46 -9.29 -15.36 -9.27
C PHE A 46 -8.13 -15.92 -10.09
N THR A 47 -8.15 -15.65 -11.40
CA THR A 47 -7.07 -16.00 -12.31
C THR A 47 -5.90 -15.02 -12.18
N LYS A 48 -4.69 -15.45 -12.58
CA LYS A 48 -3.52 -14.56 -12.72
C LYS A 48 -3.81 -13.35 -13.60
N GLY A 49 -4.50 -13.56 -14.73
CA GLY A 49 -4.89 -12.47 -15.63
C GLY A 49 -5.78 -11.43 -14.97
N ALA A 50 -6.65 -11.84 -14.06
CA ALA A 50 -7.53 -10.93 -13.34
C ALA A 50 -6.76 -9.99 -12.40
N ILE A 51 -5.79 -10.51 -11.64
CA ILE A 51 -5.00 -9.67 -10.73
C ILE A 51 -4.04 -8.75 -11.49
N TYR A 52 -3.37 -9.22 -12.53
CA TYR A 52 -2.43 -8.40 -13.32
C TYR A 52 -3.11 -7.34 -14.18
N ARG A 53 -4.39 -7.51 -14.52
CA ARG A 53 -5.18 -6.44 -15.14
C ARG A 53 -5.45 -5.27 -14.21
N GLN A 54 -5.58 -5.51 -12.91
CA GLN A 54 -5.83 -4.47 -11.91
C GLN A 54 -4.54 -3.92 -11.29
N PHE A 55 -3.54 -4.76 -11.13
CA PHE A 55 -2.27 -4.43 -10.49
C PHE A 55 -1.12 -4.92 -11.36
N PRO A 56 -0.48 -4.03 -12.13
CA PRO A 56 0.56 -4.43 -13.06
C PRO A 56 1.84 -4.97 -12.40
N SER A 57 2.03 -4.70 -11.11
CA SER A 57 3.20 -5.15 -10.35
C SER A 57 2.85 -5.40 -8.88
N LYS A 58 3.69 -6.17 -8.19
CA LYS A 58 3.62 -6.38 -6.75
C LYS A 58 3.70 -5.05 -5.97
N GLY A 59 4.57 -4.12 -6.41
CA GLY A 59 4.67 -2.79 -5.82
C GLY A 59 3.38 -1.98 -5.95
N ALA A 60 2.73 -2.02 -7.11
CA ALA A 60 1.44 -1.37 -7.34
C ALA A 60 0.33 -1.96 -6.45
N PHE A 61 0.33 -3.27 -6.27
CA PHE A 61 -0.61 -3.94 -5.37
C PHE A 61 -0.41 -3.50 -3.92
N LEU A 62 0.82 -3.53 -3.42
CA LEU A 62 1.15 -3.14 -2.06
C LEU A 62 0.82 -1.68 -1.79
N LEU A 63 1.07 -0.80 -2.74
CA LEU A 63 0.69 0.61 -2.62
C LEU A 63 -0.83 0.76 -2.45
N SER A 64 -1.62 0.06 -3.25
CA SER A 64 -3.09 0.05 -3.14
C SER A 64 -3.57 -0.50 -1.79
N LEU A 65 -2.91 -1.51 -1.27
CA LEU A 65 -3.20 -2.11 0.03
C LEU A 65 -2.96 -1.09 1.15
N PHE A 66 -1.87 -0.34 1.11
CA PHE A 66 -1.58 0.72 2.09
C PHE A 66 -2.49 1.94 1.93
N GLU A 67 -2.91 2.29 0.72
CA GLU A 67 -3.89 3.36 0.48
C GLU A 67 -5.24 3.02 1.12
N GLN A 68 -5.72 1.79 0.99
CA GLN A 68 -6.95 1.34 1.66
C GLN A 68 -6.80 1.36 3.18
N TYR A 69 -5.64 0.91 3.68
CA TYR A 69 -5.34 0.97 5.10
C TYR A 69 -5.37 2.41 5.63
N ALA A 70 -4.75 3.35 4.95
CA ALA A 70 -4.78 4.77 5.31
C ALA A 70 -6.21 5.33 5.36
N ALA A 71 -7.07 4.94 4.43
CA ALA A 71 -8.47 5.34 4.39
C ALA A 71 -9.25 4.79 5.61
N VAL A 72 -9.04 3.55 6.00
CA VAL A 72 -9.64 2.94 7.19
C VAL A 72 -9.14 3.60 8.47
N ALA A 73 -7.85 3.87 8.57
CA ALA A 73 -7.25 4.54 9.73
C ALA A 73 -7.80 5.96 9.95
N ARG A 74 -8.12 6.68 8.87
CA ARG A 74 -8.76 8.01 8.95
C ARG A 74 -10.23 7.97 9.36
N ALA A 75 -10.93 6.86 9.08
CA ALA A 75 -12.38 6.76 9.25
C ALA A 75 -12.85 6.49 10.69
N GLY A 76 -11.96 6.22 11.67
CA GLY A 76 -12.36 6.06 13.06
C GLY A 76 -11.63 4.99 13.89
N PRO A 77 -12.29 4.44 14.91
CA PRO A 77 -11.66 3.64 15.97
C PRO A 77 -11.02 2.30 15.57
N GLY A 78 -11.08 1.93 14.30
CA GLY A 78 -10.35 0.78 13.74
C GLY A 78 -8.82 0.91 13.75
N ALA A 79 -8.30 2.08 14.08
CA ALA A 79 -6.86 2.34 14.18
C ALA A 79 -6.11 1.44 15.18
N ARG A 80 -6.80 0.93 16.20
CA ARG A 80 -6.21 -0.01 17.17
C ARG A 80 -5.92 -1.41 16.62
N GLN A 81 -6.57 -1.79 15.52
CA GLN A 81 -6.34 -3.09 14.86
C GLN A 81 -5.18 -3.04 13.87
N ALA A 82 -4.58 -1.88 13.73
CA ALA A 82 -3.57 -1.62 12.71
C ALA A 82 -2.14 -2.04 13.12
N THR A 83 -1.90 -2.38 14.38
CA THR A 83 -0.57 -2.77 14.88
C THR A 83 0.02 -3.98 14.16
N TRP A 84 -0.80 -4.91 13.72
CA TRP A 84 -0.35 -6.06 12.94
C TRP A 84 0.13 -5.69 11.52
N PHE A 85 -0.22 -4.50 11.05
CA PHE A 85 0.19 -3.97 9.74
C PHE A 85 1.59 -3.36 9.76
N LEU A 86 2.13 -3.00 10.93
CA LEU A 86 3.44 -2.37 11.06
C LEU A 86 4.58 -3.20 10.48
N PRO A 87 4.67 -4.52 10.70
CA PRO A 87 5.72 -5.33 10.09
C PRO A 87 5.71 -5.27 8.56
N LEU A 88 4.53 -5.32 7.94
CA LEU A 88 4.39 -5.17 6.49
C LEU A 88 4.78 -3.76 6.02
N THR A 89 4.42 -2.74 6.78
CA THR A 89 4.78 -1.34 6.50
C THR A 89 6.29 -1.16 6.48
N ILE A 90 6.99 -1.71 7.46
CA ILE A 90 8.46 -1.65 7.55
C ILE A 90 9.12 -2.41 6.38
N GLN A 91 8.65 -3.62 6.08
CA GLN A 91 9.15 -4.41 4.96
C GLN A 91 8.95 -3.68 3.62
N PHE A 92 7.79 -3.09 3.41
CA PHE A 92 7.50 -2.36 2.19
C PHE A 92 8.30 -1.06 2.09
N ALA A 93 8.49 -0.33 3.19
CA ALA A 93 9.35 0.83 3.23
C ALA A 93 10.79 0.49 2.80
N ALA A 94 11.33 -0.62 3.27
CA ALA A 94 12.65 -1.09 2.88
C ALA A 94 12.75 -1.39 1.37
N GLN A 95 11.73 -1.99 0.78
CA GLN A 95 11.67 -2.22 -0.67
C GLN A 95 11.49 -0.92 -1.46
N ALA A 96 10.64 -0.03 -0.99
CA ALA A 96 10.36 1.25 -1.64
C ALA A 96 11.61 2.15 -1.72
N MET A 97 12.58 1.98 -0.82
CA MET A 97 13.85 2.70 -0.87
C MET A 97 14.64 2.46 -2.16
N ARG A 98 14.40 1.36 -2.85
CA ARG A 98 15.08 0.99 -4.10
C ARG A 98 14.41 1.58 -5.36
N ASP A 99 13.18 2.05 -5.24
CA ASP A 99 12.40 2.62 -6.34
C ASP A 99 11.97 4.06 -5.99
N PRO A 100 12.54 5.09 -6.65
CA PRO A 100 12.23 6.48 -6.33
C PRO A 100 10.75 6.86 -6.47
N LEU A 101 10.05 6.31 -7.46
CA LEU A 101 8.64 6.60 -7.69
C LEU A 101 7.77 5.96 -6.61
N LEU A 102 8.00 4.69 -6.31
CA LEU A 102 7.30 3.96 -5.27
C LEU A 102 7.54 4.58 -3.90
N ARG A 103 8.79 4.94 -3.62
CA ARG A 103 9.20 5.66 -2.40
C ARG A 103 8.41 6.95 -2.19
N ARG A 104 8.30 7.78 -3.23
CA ARG A 104 7.56 9.05 -3.17
C ARG A 104 6.09 8.83 -2.89
N ARG A 105 5.45 7.91 -3.61
CA ARG A 105 4.03 7.58 -3.43
C ARG A 105 3.75 7.00 -2.06
N PHE A 106 4.60 6.11 -1.60
CA PHE A 106 4.44 5.50 -0.29
C PHE A 106 4.61 6.51 0.86
N ALA A 107 5.53 7.46 0.73
CA ALA A 107 5.69 8.55 1.69
C ALA A 107 4.40 9.38 1.85
N ILE A 108 3.68 9.62 0.75
CA ILE A 108 2.38 10.33 0.79
C ILE A 108 1.35 9.50 1.54
N VAL A 109 1.21 8.21 1.21
CA VAL A 109 0.25 7.31 1.87
C VAL A 109 0.52 7.22 3.37
N LEU A 110 1.78 7.10 3.79
CA LEU A 110 2.14 7.07 5.21
C LEU A 110 1.83 8.40 5.90
N GLY A 111 2.06 9.53 5.25
CA GLY A 111 1.71 10.84 5.76
C GLY A 111 0.21 10.97 6.03
N GLU A 112 -0.61 10.51 5.11
CA GLU A 112 -2.07 10.49 5.26
C GLU A 112 -2.54 9.57 6.39
N ALA A 113 -1.91 8.40 6.55
CA ALA A 113 -2.25 7.43 7.61
C ALA A 113 -1.88 7.94 9.01
N SER A 114 -1.00 8.91 9.11
CA SER A 114 -0.43 9.39 10.38
C SER A 114 -1.24 10.49 11.08
N GLU A 115 -2.36 10.92 10.54
CA GLU A 115 -3.14 12.07 11.03
C GLU A 115 -3.93 11.81 12.34
N GLY A 116 -3.66 10.73 13.08
CA GLY A 116 -4.45 10.31 14.23
C GLY A 116 -3.90 10.59 15.63
N GLY A 117 -2.70 11.19 15.78
CA GLY A 117 -2.11 11.47 17.11
C GLY A 117 -1.85 10.24 17.98
N THR A 118 -1.67 9.06 17.36
CA THR A 118 -1.37 7.79 18.05
C THR A 118 0.12 7.49 17.97
N PRO A 119 0.69 6.68 18.89
CA PRO A 119 2.09 6.25 18.80
C PRO A 119 2.43 5.59 17.46
N GLU A 120 1.51 4.82 16.90
CA GLU A 120 1.63 4.22 15.57
C GLU A 120 1.68 5.28 14.47
N GLY A 121 0.86 6.33 14.60
CA GLY A 121 0.87 7.49 13.70
C GLY A 121 2.21 8.22 13.73
N ASP A 122 2.84 8.35 14.88
CA ASP A 122 4.16 8.98 15.02
C ASP A 122 5.26 8.15 14.36
N LEU A 123 5.19 6.82 14.46
CA LEU A 123 6.09 5.91 13.73
C LEU A 123 5.90 6.05 12.22
N LEU A 124 4.67 6.10 11.73
CA LEU A 124 4.36 6.29 10.32
C LEU A 124 4.87 7.65 9.80
N LYS A 125 4.76 8.72 10.61
CA LYS A 125 5.37 10.02 10.30
C LYS A 125 6.89 9.95 10.19
N ALA A 126 7.54 9.24 11.10
CA ALA A 126 8.98 9.04 11.06
C ALA A 126 9.41 8.29 9.80
N LEU A 127 8.71 7.22 9.45
CA LEU A 127 8.95 6.49 8.21
C LEU A 127 8.73 7.35 6.96
N ALA A 128 7.66 8.15 6.95
CA ALA A 128 7.39 9.07 5.85
C ALA A 128 8.52 10.11 5.67
N ARG A 129 9.10 10.59 6.75
CA ARG A 129 10.25 11.51 6.70
C ARG A 129 11.48 10.84 6.10
N VAL A 130 11.78 9.61 6.51
CA VAL A 130 12.91 8.84 5.99
C VAL A 130 12.75 8.55 4.49
N LEU A 131 11.53 8.28 4.04
CA LEU A 131 11.22 7.98 2.65
C LEU A 131 11.21 9.23 1.76
N ARG A 132 11.07 10.43 2.29
CA ARG A 132 11.15 11.66 1.50
C ARG A 132 12.56 11.80 0.91
N PRO A 133 12.69 12.14 -0.37
CA PRO A 133 14.00 12.43 -0.93
C PRO A 133 14.61 13.62 -0.18
N SER A 134 15.85 13.46 0.29
CA SER A 134 16.61 14.57 0.83
C SER A 134 16.70 15.69 -0.21
N PRO A 135 16.58 16.95 0.18
CA PRO A 135 16.89 18.04 -0.75
C PRO A 135 18.32 17.85 -1.26
N ALA A 136 18.52 18.09 -2.54
CA ALA A 136 19.85 18.01 -3.14
C ALA A 136 20.82 18.85 -2.31
N PRO A 137 22.05 18.38 -2.08
CA PRO A 137 23.05 19.18 -1.38
C PRO A 137 23.24 20.50 -2.14
N PRO A 138 23.46 21.62 -1.43
CA PRO A 138 23.70 22.90 -2.09
C PRO A 138 24.89 22.77 -3.05
N PRO A 139 24.87 23.47 -4.19
CA PRO A 139 25.99 23.44 -5.11
C PRO A 139 27.26 23.90 -4.39
N PRO A 140 28.43 23.34 -4.73
CA PRO A 140 29.68 23.77 -4.13
C PRO A 140 29.87 25.29 -4.37
N PRO A 141 30.46 26.00 -3.38
CA PRO A 141 30.70 27.42 -3.55
C PRO A 141 31.53 27.65 -4.84
N ALA A 142 31.12 28.64 -5.61
CA ALA A 142 31.84 29.03 -6.81
C ALA A 142 33.30 29.37 -6.45
N ALA A 143 34.22 28.72 -7.18
CA ALA A 143 35.66 28.98 -7.00
C ALA A 143 36.03 30.39 -7.40
#